data_2cc91e69bd4919a5694d031744778d51
#
_entry.id   2cc91e69bd4919a5694d031744778d51
#
_cell.length_a   1.000
_cell.length_b   1.000
_cell.length_c   1.000
_cell.angle_alpha   90.00
_cell.angle_beta   90.00
_cell.angle_gamma   90.00
#
_symmetry.space_group_name_H-M   'P 1'
#
loop_
_entity.id
_entity.type
_entity.pdbx_description
1 polymer ?
#
loop_
_entity_poly.entity_id
_entity_poly.type
_entity_poly.pdbx_seq_one_letter_code
_entity_poly.pdbx_strand_id
1 'polypeptide(L)'
;MSNLIKNVLLNNIRQDIFIQDGFIRSIGENLNIVADKILDGTNKAVIPSFVNAHTHSAMTLMRSYADDMHLHNWLENKIWPFEKNITEEDVYWGTRLAIIEMIKSGTTHFNDMYWHYNGTARAVMDSGIHANLSSAFIDLGNEETSKTQIAEQIEIFNNRYEYSSNVTFTLGIHALYTVSE
;
A
#
# COMPACT_ATOMS: atom_id res chain seq x y z
N MET A 1 -11.97 3.32 21.03
CA MET A 1 -13.12 3.70 20.14
C MET A 1 -13.84 2.45 19.71
N SER A 2 -15.19 2.46 19.80
CA SER A 2 -16.00 1.28 19.47
C SER A 2 -17.06 1.60 18.41
N ASN A 3 -17.36 0.62 17.56
CA ASN A 3 -18.38 0.71 16.52
C ASN A 3 -19.28 -0.52 16.59
N LEU A 4 -20.58 -0.32 16.44
CA LEU A 4 -21.56 -1.40 16.29
C LEU A 4 -22.24 -1.27 14.93
N ILE A 5 -21.98 -2.21 14.03
CA ILE A 5 -22.67 -2.30 12.75
C ILE A 5 -23.91 -3.17 12.96
N LYS A 6 -25.09 -2.61 12.72
CA LYS A 6 -26.36 -3.29 12.94
C LYS A 6 -26.94 -3.84 11.63
N ASN A 7 -27.49 -5.05 11.69
CA ASN A 7 -28.32 -5.61 10.63
C ASN A 7 -27.63 -5.72 9.25
N VAL A 8 -26.32 -6.03 9.24
CA VAL A 8 -25.54 -6.19 8.01
C VAL A 8 -25.54 -7.63 7.52
N LEU A 9 -25.47 -7.85 6.22
CA LEU A 9 -25.36 -9.18 5.64
C LEU A 9 -23.90 -9.66 5.72
N LEU A 10 -23.64 -10.74 6.46
CA LEU A 10 -22.36 -11.41 6.54
C LEU A 10 -22.57 -12.90 6.23
N ASN A 11 -21.89 -13.44 5.20
CA ASN A 11 -22.05 -14.84 4.76
C ASN A 11 -23.51 -15.26 4.56
N ASN A 12 -24.31 -14.40 3.93
CA ASN A 12 -25.75 -14.59 3.70
C ASN A 12 -26.65 -14.63 4.95
N ILE A 13 -26.12 -14.27 6.12
CA ILE A 13 -26.87 -14.16 7.37
C ILE A 13 -26.85 -12.70 7.83
N ARG A 14 -28.01 -12.18 8.26
CA ARG A 14 -28.08 -10.83 8.85
C ARG A 14 -27.59 -10.87 10.29
N GLN A 15 -26.57 -10.07 10.57
CA GLN A 15 -25.92 -10.05 11.88
C GLN A 15 -25.52 -8.62 12.25
N ASP A 16 -25.24 -8.43 13.52
CA ASP A 16 -24.58 -7.27 14.06
C ASP A 16 -23.08 -7.57 14.25
N ILE A 17 -22.24 -6.58 14.05
CA ILE A 17 -20.79 -6.70 14.25
C ILE A 17 -20.34 -5.62 15.22
N PHE A 18 -19.78 -6.03 16.35
CA PHE A 18 -19.17 -5.12 17.31
C PHE A 18 -17.65 -5.08 17.15
N ILE A 19 -17.13 -3.88 16.96
CA ILE A 19 -15.71 -3.61 16.75
C ILE A 19 -15.24 -2.69 17.89
N GLN A 20 -14.15 -3.04 18.53
CA GLN A 20 -13.51 -2.23 19.57
C GLN A 20 -12.00 -2.25 19.43
N ASP A 21 -11.39 -1.07 19.44
CA ASP A 21 -9.94 -0.87 19.37
C ASP A 21 -9.29 -1.59 18.17
N GLY A 22 -9.95 -1.50 16.99
CA GLY A 22 -9.49 -2.09 15.74
C GLY A 22 -9.79 -3.59 15.57
N PHE A 23 -10.45 -4.25 16.55
CA PHE A 23 -10.72 -5.69 16.50
C PHE A 23 -12.23 -5.98 16.50
N ILE A 24 -12.64 -6.98 15.72
CA ILE A 24 -13.98 -7.55 15.83
C ILE A 24 -14.06 -8.32 17.14
N ARG A 25 -14.93 -7.89 18.05
CA ARG A 25 -15.12 -8.49 19.39
C ARG A 25 -16.30 -9.44 19.45
N SER A 26 -17.36 -9.14 18.70
CA SER A 26 -18.55 -10.00 18.67
C SER A 26 -19.24 -9.91 17.30
N ILE A 27 -19.80 -11.03 16.88
CA ILE A 27 -20.68 -11.15 15.73
C ILE A 27 -21.89 -11.96 16.21
N GLY A 28 -23.11 -11.51 15.92
CA GLY A 28 -24.33 -12.20 16.32
C GLY A 28 -25.58 -11.41 15.99
N GLU A 29 -26.73 -12.01 16.24
CA GLU A 29 -28.02 -11.36 16.02
C GLU A 29 -28.38 -10.48 17.23
N ASN A 30 -28.93 -9.29 16.97
CA ASN A 30 -29.49 -8.41 17.96
C ASN A 30 -28.54 -8.07 19.15
N LEU A 31 -27.27 -7.81 18.87
CA LEU A 31 -26.33 -7.46 19.92
C LEU A 31 -26.79 -6.19 20.67
N ASN A 32 -26.99 -6.35 21.98
CA ASN A 32 -27.32 -5.23 22.87
C ASN A 32 -26.05 -4.69 23.56
N ILE A 33 -25.23 -4.01 22.76
CA ILE A 33 -23.94 -3.47 23.20
C ILE A 33 -23.95 -1.96 22.99
N VAL A 34 -23.48 -1.22 24.01
CA VAL A 34 -23.26 0.22 23.90
C VAL A 34 -21.95 0.45 23.14
N ALA A 35 -22.00 1.27 22.11
CA ALA A 35 -20.84 1.63 21.29
C ALA A 35 -20.79 3.14 21.08
N ASP A 36 -19.56 3.66 20.85
CA ASP A 36 -19.35 5.09 20.56
C ASP A 36 -20.05 5.51 19.26
N LYS A 37 -20.14 4.59 18.29
CA LYS A 37 -20.81 4.82 17.02
C LYS A 37 -21.63 3.60 16.61
N ILE A 38 -22.86 3.85 16.18
CA ILE A 38 -23.74 2.83 15.59
C ILE A 38 -23.88 3.11 14.10
N LEU A 39 -23.65 2.07 13.29
CA LEU A 39 -23.76 2.11 11.83
C LEU A 39 -24.93 1.24 11.39
N ASP A 40 -25.83 1.80 10.59
CA ASP A 40 -26.90 1.02 9.96
C ASP A 40 -26.36 0.22 8.76
N GLY A 41 -26.36 -1.10 8.90
CA GLY A 41 -25.96 -2.07 7.89
C GLY A 41 -27.13 -2.61 7.04
N THR A 42 -28.35 -2.06 7.21
CA THR A 42 -29.52 -2.46 6.41
C THR A 42 -29.22 -2.27 4.92
N ASN A 43 -29.49 -3.30 4.12
CA ASN A 43 -29.18 -3.38 2.68
C ASN A 43 -27.68 -3.27 2.34
N LYS A 44 -26.80 -3.52 3.29
CA LYS A 44 -25.36 -3.62 3.07
C LYS A 44 -24.86 -5.02 3.38
N ALA A 45 -23.71 -5.38 2.79
CA ALA A 45 -22.98 -6.59 3.09
C ALA A 45 -21.57 -6.27 3.56
N VAL A 46 -21.05 -7.11 4.43
CA VAL A 46 -19.63 -7.09 4.83
C VAL A 46 -18.92 -8.21 4.11
N ILE A 47 -17.81 -7.87 3.48
CA ILE A 47 -16.89 -8.78 2.83
C ILE A 47 -15.47 -8.50 3.34
N PRO A 48 -14.52 -9.43 3.21
CA PRO A 48 -13.11 -9.12 3.41
C PRO A 48 -12.68 -7.96 2.52
N SER A 49 -11.79 -7.10 3.00
CA SER A 49 -11.23 -6.02 2.20
C SER A 49 -10.34 -6.58 1.07
N PHE A 50 -10.10 -5.75 0.07
CA PHE A 50 -9.20 -6.12 -1.03
C PHE A 50 -7.74 -5.92 -0.65
N VAL A 51 -6.90 -6.76 -1.26
CA VAL A 51 -5.44 -6.63 -1.23
C VAL A 51 -4.96 -6.31 -2.64
N ASN A 52 -4.21 -5.23 -2.79
CA ASN A 52 -3.54 -4.91 -4.05
C ASN A 52 -2.13 -5.48 -4.03
N ALA A 53 -1.93 -6.60 -4.71
CA ALA A 53 -0.69 -7.37 -4.64
C ALA A 53 0.46 -6.82 -5.49
N HIS A 54 0.25 -5.77 -6.29
CA HIS A 54 1.29 -5.16 -7.13
C HIS A 54 0.99 -3.69 -7.38
N THR A 55 1.88 -2.81 -6.88
CA THR A 55 1.79 -1.37 -7.13
C THR A 55 3.17 -0.72 -7.30
N HIS A 56 3.14 0.44 -7.93
CA HIS A 56 4.14 1.49 -7.89
C HIS A 56 3.39 2.75 -7.48
N SER A 57 3.01 2.83 -6.21
CA SER A 57 1.93 3.71 -5.73
C SER A 57 2.17 5.20 -6.01
N ALA A 58 3.42 5.66 -5.91
CA ALA A 58 3.77 7.05 -6.20
C ALA A 58 3.59 7.44 -7.67
N MET A 59 3.50 6.46 -8.60
CA MET A 59 3.26 6.71 -10.02
C MET A 59 1.87 7.29 -10.32
N THR A 60 1.00 7.43 -9.34
CA THR A 60 -0.24 8.22 -9.46
C THR A 60 0.03 9.64 -9.94
N LEU A 61 1.19 10.22 -9.63
CA LEU A 61 1.61 11.54 -10.12
C LEU A 61 1.88 11.57 -11.63
N MET A 62 2.15 10.40 -12.24
CA MET A 62 2.45 10.26 -13.66
C MET A 62 1.25 9.77 -14.49
N ARG A 63 0.07 9.76 -13.90
CA ARG A 63 -1.15 9.32 -14.61
C ARG A 63 -1.36 10.16 -15.86
N SER A 64 -1.54 9.48 -17.01
CA SER A 64 -1.67 10.10 -18.36
C SER A 64 -0.49 10.97 -18.79
N TYR A 65 0.68 10.82 -18.15
CA TYR A 65 1.88 11.56 -18.54
C TYR A 65 2.40 11.15 -19.93
N ALA A 66 2.27 9.86 -20.27
CA ALA A 66 2.71 9.32 -21.55
C ALA A 66 1.90 8.06 -21.87
N ASP A 67 0.91 8.21 -22.75
CA ASP A 67 0.04 7.14 -23.22
C ASP A 67 0.45 6.67 -24.63
N ASP A 68 -0.04 5.49 -25.04
CA ASP A 68 0.08 4.93 -26.40
C ASP A 68 1.54 4.71 -26.88
N MET A 69 2.43 4.32 -25.96
CA MET A 69 3.84 4.04 -26.26
C MET A 69 4.18 2.57 -26.05
N HIS A 70 5.13 2.03 -26.83
CA HIS A 70 5.75 0.75 -26.53
C HIS A 70 6.51 0.82 -25.21
N LEU A 71 6.48 -0.27 -24.40
CA LEU A 71 7.03 -0.32 -23.04
C LEU A 71 8.46 0.23 -22.94
N HIS A 72 9.39 -0.23 -23.78
CA HIS A 72 10.78 0.22 -23.71
C HIS A 72 10.91 1.74 -23.98
N ASN A 73 10.22 2.24 -25.00
CA ASN A 73 10.22 3.66 -25.31
C ASN A 73 9.59 4.48 -24.19
N TRP A 74 8.52 3.96 -23.58
CA TRP A 74 7.86 4.59 -22.44
C TRP A 74 8.79 4.68 -21.24
N LEU A 75 9.46 3.58 -20.87
CA LEU A 75 10.43 3.56 -19.77
C LEU A 75 11.61 4.50 -20.03
N GLU A 76 12.32 4.32 -21.16
CA GLU A 76 13.58 5.01 -21.42
C GLU A 76 13.40 6.52 -21.68
N ASN A 77 12.33 6.91 -22.37
CA ASN A 77 12.16 8.29 -22.82
C ASN A 77 11.21 9.12 -21.96
N LYS A 78 10.46 8.48 -21.04
CA LYS A 78 9.48 9.17 -20.20
C LYS A 78 9.65 8.88 -18.73
N ILE A 79 9.54 7.61 -18.32
CA ILE A 79 9.45 7.27 -16.91
C ILE A 79 10.80 7.43 -16.20
N TRP A 80 11.86 6.78 -16.66
CA TRP A 80 13.17 6.89 -16.03
C TRP A 80 13.74 8.32 -16.01
N PRO A 81 13.60 9.16 -17.07
CA PRO A 81 13.97 10.57 -16.99
C PRO A 81 13.15 11.36 -15.95
N PHE A 82 11.86 11.04 -15.79
CA PHE A 82 11.03 11.65 -14.76
C PHE A 82 11.47 11.19 -13.36
N GLU A 83 11.62 9.89 -13.15
CA GLU A 83 12.00 9.28 -11.87
C GLU A 83 13.37 9.76 -11.33
N LYS A 84 14.29 10.15 -12.21
CA LYS A 84 15.57 10.74 -11.79
C LYS A 84 15.44 12.08 -11.05
N ASN A 85 14.29 12.74 -11.16
CA ASN A 85 14.06 14.06 -10.60
C ASN A 85 13.02 14.05 -9.47
N ILE A 86 12.33 12.93 -9.21
CA ILE A 86 11.40 12.86 -8.09
C ILE A 86 12.17 12.84 -6.77
N THR A 87 11.54 13.40 -5.76
CA THR A 87 12.05 13.46 -4.40
C THR A 87 11.28 12.52 -3.48
N GLU A 88 11.81 12.28 -2.29
CA GLU A 88 11.09 11.54 -1.25
C GLU A 88 9.72 12.18 -0.93
N GLU A 89 9.64 13.51 -0.95
CA GLU A 89 8.40 14.23 -0.71
C GLU A 89 7.37 14.02 -1.84
N ASP A 90 7.82 13.97 -3.09
CA ASP A 90 6.95 13.64 -4.23
C ASP A 90 6.39 12.22 -4.09
N VAL A 91 7.25 11.27 -3.74
CA VAL A 91 6.84 9.87 -3.49
C VAL A 91 5.83 9.80 -2.34
N TYR A 92 6.05 10.53 -1.25
CA TYR A 92 5.09 10.62 -0.15
C TYR A 92 3.71 11.08 -0.64
N TRP A 93 3.62 12.18 -1.38
CA TRP A 93 2.33 12.71 -1.84
C TRP A 93 1.66 11.85 -2.90
N GLY A 94 2.44 11.28 -3.82
CA GLY A 94 1.92 10.33 -4.82
C GLY A 94 1.34 9.08 -4.16
N THR A 95 2.04 8.53 -3.18
CA THR A 95 1.56 7.39 -2.39
C THR A 95 0.32 7.76 -1.57
N ARG A 96 0.27 8.95 -0.96
CA ARG A 96 -0.94 9.43 -0.25
C ARG A 96 -2.16 9.47 -1.17
N LEU A 97 -2.01 9.93 -2.40
CA LEU A 97 -3.08 9.93 -3.39
C LEU A 97 -3.53 8.50 -3.72
N ALA A 98 -2.59 7.58 -3.98
CA ALA A 98 -2.89 6.17 -4.23
C ALA A 98 -3.65 5.54 -3.06
N ILE A 99 -3.21 5.79 -1.82
CA ILE A 99 -3.85 5.27 -0.61
C ILE A 99 -5.30 5.76 -0.48
N ILE A 100 -5.58 7.03 -0.77
CA ILE A 100 -6.95 7.57 -0.77
C ILE A 100 -7.83 6.80 -1.77
N GLU A 101 -7.33 6.52 -2.97
CA GLU A 101 -8.04 5.75 -3.99
C GLU A 101 -8.25 4.30 -3.56
N MET A 102 -7.23 3.67 -2.98
CA MET A 102 -7.31 2.31 -2.43
C MET A 102 -8.38 2.20 -1.34
N ILE A 103 -8.36 3.08 -0.34
CA ILE A 103 -9.33 3.07 0.76
C ILE A 103 -10.75 3.28 0.22
N LYS A 104 -10.93 4.21 -0.72
CA LYS A 104 -12.25 4.48 -1.33
C LYS A 104 -12.78 3.31 -2.15
N SER A 105 -11.91 2.45 -2.68
CA SER A 105 -12.26 1.23 -3.41
C SER A 105 -12.31 -0.04 -2.54
N GLY A 106 -12.04 0.08 -1.23
CA GLY A 106 -12.10 -1.04 -0.28
C GLY A 106 -10.81 -1.85 -0.15
N THR A 107 -9.69 -1.35 -0.69
CA THR A 107 -8.35 -1.94 -0.51
C THR A 107 -7.75 -1.44 0.80
N THR A 108 -7.32 -2.35 1.68
CA THR A 108 -6.72 -2.03 2.98
C THR A 108 -5.30 -2.52 3.16
N HIS A 109 -4.80 -3.25 2.18
CA HIS A 109 -3.43 -3.74 2.15
C HIS A 109 -2.91 -3.68 0.71
N PHE A 110 -1.65 -3.23 0.54
CA PHE A 110 -1.01 -3.26 -0.77
C PHE A 110 0.45 -3.68 -0.69
N ASN A 111 0.96 -4.19 -1.80
CA ASN A 111 2.36 -4.51 -1.99
C ASN A 111 2.95 -3.50 -2.95
N ASP A 112 3.98 -2.77 -2.53
CA ASP A 112 4.61 -1.72 -3.31
C ASP A 112 6.10 -1.93 -3.48
N MET A 113 6.60 -1.55 -4.61
CA MET A 113 8.02 -1.48 -4.91
C MET A 113 8.28 -0.18 -5.66
N TYR A 114 9.04 0.72 -5.05
CA TYR A 114 9.37 2.00 -5.67
C TYR A 114 10.64 2.61 -5.11
N TRP A 115 11.05 3.74 -5.69
CA TRP A 115 12.17 4.56 -5.21
C TRP A 115 11.80 5.31 -3.94
N HIS A 116 12.80 5.79 -3.19
CA HIS A 116 12.58 6.58 -1.97
C HIS A 116 11.65 5.89 -0.95
N TYR A 117 12.04 4.70 -0.53
CA TYR A 117 11.30 3.84 0.41
C TYR A 117 10.67 4.62 1.58
N ASN A 118 11.42 5.55 2.19
CA ASN A 118 10.96 6.32 3.35
C ASN A 118 9.74 7.19 3.03
N GLY A 119 9.64 7.75 1.82
CA GLY A 119 8.47 8.52 1.39
C GLY A 119 7.20 7.66 1.39
N THR A 120 7.28 6.45 0.81
CA THR A 120 6.17 5.49 0.82
C THR A 120 5.84 5.04 2.23
N ALA A 121 6.85 4.66 3.04
CA ALA A 121 6.64 4.20 4.41
C ALA A 121 5.97 5.26 5.28
N ARG A 122 6.39 6.52 5.20
CA ARG A 122 5.77 7.65 5.91
C ARG A 122 4.29 7.82 5.50
N ALA A 123 3.99 7.73 4.20
CA ALA A 123 2.61 7.83 3.71
C ALA A 123 1.71 6.71 4.27
N VAL A 124 2.25 5.49 4.37
CA VAL A 124 1.55 4.33 4.95
C VAL A 124 1.30 4.55 6.45
N MET A 125 2.33 4.96 7.20
CA MET A 125 2.23 5.23 8.64
C MET A 125 1.17 6.30 8.94
N ASP A 126 1.19 7.41 8.21
CA ASP A 126 0.25 8.53 8.40
C ASP A 126 -1.19 8.20 8.00
N SER A 127 -1.38 7.20 7.14
CA SER A 127 -2.70 6.80 6.65
C SER A 127 -3.33 5.66 7.45
N GLY A 128 -2.51 4.86 8.13
CA GLY A 128 -2.96 3.67 8.87
C GLY A 128 -3.33 2.48 7.98
N ILE A 129 -3.14 2.53 6.67
CA ILE A 129 -3.28 1.38 5.78
C ILE A 129 -2.13 0.40 6.00
N HIS A 130 -2.29 -0.87 5.64
CA HIS A 130 -1.20 -1.84 5.71
C HIS A 130 -0.48 -1.96 4.36
N ALA A 131 0.85 -2.09 4.40
CA ALA A 131 1.62 -2.32 3.18
C ALA A 131 2.85 -3.21 3.42
N ASN A 132 3.16 -4.02 2.40
CA ASN A 132 4.47 -4.63 2.23
C ASN A 132 5.25 -3.74 1.26
N LEU A 133 6.38 -3.22 1.72
CA LEU A 133 7.17 -2.25 0.97
C LEU A 133 8.55 -2.80 0.63
N SER A 134 9.01 -2.48 -0.55
CA SER A 134 10.39 -2.71 -0.98
C SER A 134 10.95 -1.48 -1.70
N SER A 135 12.24 -1.22 -1.54
CA SER A 135 12.98 -0.34 -2.44
C SER A 135 13.20 -1.08 -3.76
N ALA A 136 13.09 -0.37 -4.88
CA ALA A 136 13.30 -0.96 -6.20
C ALA A 136 14.78 -1.36 -6.37
N PHE A 137 15.01 -2.60 -6.84
CA PHE A 137 16.33 -3.09 -7.21
C PHE A 137 16.40 -3.27 -8.73
N ILE A 138 17.12 -2.36 -9.40
CA ILE A 138 17.32 -2.33 -10.85
C ILE A 138 18.77 -1.90 -11.10
N ASP A 139 19.65 -2.81 -11.49
CA ASP A 139 21.06 -2.51 -11.71
C ASP A 139 21.48 -2.53 -13.19
N LEU A 140 20.67 -3.13 -14.07
CA LEU A 140 20.92 -3.28 -15.51
C LEU A 140 22.33 -3.83 -15.81
N GLY A 141 22.85 -4.71 -14.95
CA GLY A 141 24.18 -5.27 -15.06
C GLY A 141 25.32 -4.34 -14.61
N ASN A 142 25.01 -3.23 -13.95
CA ASN A 142 26.02 -2.32 -13.42
C ASN A 142 26.37 -2.69 -11.97
N GLU A 143 27.60 -3.17 -11.76
CA GLU A 143 28.07 -3.68 -10.46
C GLU A 143 28.07 -2.60 -9.35
N GLU A 144 28.39 -1.35 -9.66
CA GLU A 144 28.40 -0.25 -8.69
C GLU A 144 26.97 0.10 -8.24
N THR A 145 26.04 0.17 -9.20
CA THR A 145 24.61 0.35 -8.93
C THR A 145 24.07 -0.79 -8.06
N SER A 146 24.42 -2.03 -8.39
CA SER A 146 24.05 -3.22 -7.61
C SER A 146 24.52 -3.10 -6.16
N LYS A 147 25.80 -2.80 -5.93
CA LYS A 147 26.36 -2.62 -4.57
C LYS A 147 25.64 -1.53 -3.78
N THR A 148 25.34 -0.41 -4.42
CA THR A 148 24.66 0.71 -3.80
C THR A 148 23.24 0.33 -3.38
N GLN A 149 22.49 -0.32 -4.27
CA GLN A 149 21.12 -0.73 -3.98
C GLN A 149 21.04 -1.87 -2.96
N ILE A 150 22.00 -2.79 -2.95
CA ILE A 150 22.12 -3.81 -1.89
C ILE A 150 22.36 -3.13 -0.53
N ALA A 151 23.26 -2.15 -0.47
CA ALA A 151 23.52 -1.42 0.77
C ALA A 151 22.27 -0.69 1.28
N GLU A 152 21.50 -0.06 0.40
CA GLU A 152 20.22 0.57 0.72
C GLU A 152 19.21 -0.46 1.28
N GLN A 153 19.04 -1.60 0.63
CA GLN A 153 18.13 -2.68 1.11
C GLN A 153 18.53 -3.16 2.51
N ILE A 154 19.84 -3.32 2.76
CA ILE A 154 20.36 -3.73 4.07
C ILE A 154 20.09 -2.64 5.11
N GLU A 155 20.29 -1.37 4.79
CA GLU A 155 20.01 -0.25 5.68
C GLU A 155 18.52 -0.21 6.07
N ILE A 156 17.62 -0.27 5.09
CA ILE A 156 16.17 -0.32 5.33
C ILE A 156 15.81 -1.52 6.22
N PHE A 157 16.37 -2.70 5.92
CA PHE A 157 16.12 -3.89 6.73
C PHE A 157 16.58 -3.73 8.17
N ASN A 158 17.75 -3.15 8.39
CA ASN A 158 18.28 -2.93 9.74
C ASN A 158 17.42 -1.94 10.54
N ASN A 159 16.86 -0.94 9.86
CA ASN A 159 16.03 0.11 10.45
C ASN A 159 14.51 -0.22 10.42
N ARG A 160 14.11 -1.40 9.96
CA ARG A 160 12.69 -1.77 9.79
C ARG A 160 11.83 -1.66 11.04
N TYR A 161 12.44 -1.70 12.22
CA TYR A 161 11.72 -1.55 13.50
C TYR A 161 11.38 -0.11 13.87
N GLU A 162 11.88 0.86 13.12
CA GLU A 162 11.53 2.28 13.27
C GLU A 162 10.18 2.61 12.66
N TYR A 163 9.70 1.75 11.76
CA TYR A 163 8.38 1.89 11.15
C TYR A 163 7.29 1.27 12.01
N SER A 164 6.08 1.81 11.90
CA SER A 164 4.92 1.25 12.61
C SER A 164 4.54 -0.14 12.09
N SER A 165 3.78 -0.89 12.88
CA SER A 165 3.42 -2.29 12.61
C SER A 165 2.60 -2.52 11.32
N ASN A 166 2.10 -1.46 10.70
CA ASN A 166 1.40 -1.50 9.42
C ASN A 166 2.32 -1.42 8.19
N VAL A 167 3.64 -1.24 8.41
CA VAL A 167 4.68 -1.29 7.37
C VAL A 167 5.49 -2.56 7.53
N THR A 168 5.54 -3.39 6.51
CA THR A 168 6.38 -4.59 6.44
C THR A 168 7.40 -4.42 5.33
N PHE A 169 8.67 -4.70 5.63
CA PHE A 169 9.74 -4.69 4.62
C PHE A 169 9.78 -6.01 3.85
N THR A 170 9.96 -5.92 2.54
CA THR A 170 10.26 -7.05 1.65
C THR A 170 11.41 -6.70 0.71
N LEU A 171 12.09 -7.69 0.15
CA LEU A 171 13.09 -7.47 -0.89
C LEU A 171 12.42 -7.20 -2.23
N GLY A 172 12.91 -6.18 -2.96
CA GLY A 172 12.32 -5.67 -4.19
C GLY A 172 13.17 -5.91 -5.43
N ILE A 173 13.33 -7.15 -5.88
CA ILE A 173 13.94 -7.46 -7.17
C ILE A 173 12.90 -7.16 -8.26
N HIS A 174 13.20 -6.19 -9.13
CA HIS A 174 12.22 -5.70 -10.11
C HIS A 174 11.82 -6.75 -11.14
N ALA A 175 12.78 -7.26 -11.90
CA ALA A 175 12.55 -8.29 -12.92
C ALA A 175 13.86 -8.97 -13.34
N LEU A 176 13.76 -10.19 -13.86
CA LEU A 176 14.94 -10.97 -14.32
C LEU A 176 15.79 -10.25 -15.37
N TYR A 177 15.17 -9.41 -16.21
CA TYR A 177 15.86 -8.67 -17.28
C TYR A 177 16.41 -7.31 -16.84
N THR A 178 16.19 -6.91 -15.60
CA THR A 178 16.65 -5.62 -15.05
C THR A 178 17.67 -5.76 -13.95
N VAL A 179 18.02 -7.00 -13.59
CA VAL A 179 18.98 -7.30 -12.52
C VAL A 179 20.07 -8.24 -13.02
N SER A 180 21.26 -8.09 -12.45
CA SER A 180 22.39 -9.03 -12.67
C SER A 180 22.18 -10.34 -11.89
N GLU A 181 22.95 -11.38 -12.26
CA GLU A 181 23.01 -12.67 -11.56
C GLU A 181 23.63 -12.56 -10.18
#